data_465ce78b587dd25363bad8d6479567bb
#
_entry.id   465ce78b587dd25363bad8d6479567bb
#
_cell.length_a   1.000
_cell.length_b   1.000
_cell.length_c   1.000
_cell.angle_alpha   90.00
_cell.angle_beta   90.00
_cell.angle_gamma   90.00
#
_symmetry.space_group_name_H-M   'P 1'
#
loop_
_entity.id
_entity.type
_entity.pdbx_description
1 polymer ?
#
loop_
_entity_poly.entity_id
_entity_poly.type
_entity_poly.pdbx_seq_one_letter_code
_entity_poly.pdbx_strand_id
1 'polypeptide(L)'
;MQFCWIGLQIEAKNAGAVVLRRGFSTKICMSRRRKCALRILETYPSADYTKKPLFFAVFWLRMQHISDRIEQISVLQAGLNETRRLFMQKSFGFDTLQLHAGWRGDSATGAHAVPLYQTSAYLFDSAQDAASQFTGELPGSIYTRIANPTVSVLEERICALENGRATVCFSSGMAALLAAVLTFCEQGDEVIALSSLYGGSFALLFGQLEHRYGIRAVKIDSEDLTGLAEAISEKTRMIYFESVSNPLASIADIEAIVTTAHENGVPVVCDNTFGTPYLFDAAANGVDFTLHSTTKYISGNGTSIGGCVTDLGTFEVSGSPRFPQFNLPDAAHHDRVYADLGGGAFAARMRDYFLHDAGFCMSPFNAFLTLLGLQTLSMRMRRHVENADAVANFLADSPYVEQVNYARLPESPYF
;
A
#
# COMPACT_ATOMS: atom_id res chain seq x y z
N MET A 1 -5.51 17.66 -21.86
CA MET A 1 -5.51 16.99 -23.18
C MET A 1 -5.62 18.05 -24.26
N GLN A 2 -4.55 18.22 -25.02
CA GLN A 2 -4.57 19.09 -26.20
C GLN A 2 -4.91 18.20 -27.42
N PHE A 3 -6.08 18.40 -28.00
CA PHE A 3 -6.40 17.81 -29.29
C PHE A 3 -6.34 18.92 -30.34
N CYS A 4 -5.30 18.87 -31.17
CA CYS A 4 -5.16 19.73 -32.33
C CYS A 4 -5.78 19.01 -33.54
N TRP A 5 -7.05 19.30 -33.83
CA TRP A 5 -7.67 18.89 -35.09
C TRP A 5 -8.35 20.11 -35.73
N ILE A 6 -7.89 20.48 -36.89
CA ILE A 6 -8.47 21.53 -37.75
C ILE A 6 -8.52 22.92 -37.09
N GLY A 7 -7.40 23.36 -36.46
CA GLY A 7 -7.30 24.71 -35.88
C GLY A 7 -8.24 25.00 -34.73
N LEU A 8 -8.68 23.98 -33.97
CA LEU A 8 -9.43 24.08 -32.72
C LEU A 8 -8.52 23.70 -31.56
N GLN A 9 -8.31 24.62 -30.62
CA GLN A 9 -7.69 24.33 -29.32
C GLN A 9 -8.78 24.08 -28.29
N ILE A 10 -8.71 22.96 -27.59
CA ILE A 10 -9.59 22.61 -26.48
C ILE A 10 -8.77 22.74 -25.21
N GLU A 11 -9.07 23.73 -24.38
CA GLU A 11 -8.49 23.88 -23.05
C GLU A 11 -9.53 23.49 -21.97
N ALA A 12 -9.18 22.55 -21.11
CA ALA A 12 -10.00 22.22 -19.95
C ALA A 12 -9.62 23.16 -18.79
N LYS A 13 -10.57 23.89 -18.24
CA LYS A 13 -10.39 24.74 -17.06
C LYS A 13 -11.32 24.28 -15.96
N ASN A 14 -10.73 23.95 -14.81
CA ASN A 14 -11.36 23.66 -13.53
C ASN A 14 -12.70 22.90 -13.56
N ALA A 15 -12.71 21.72 -13.00
CA ALA A 15 -13.92 20.94 -12.67
C ALA A 15 -14.94 20.83 -13.83
N GLY A 16 -14.49 20.37 -14.98
CA GLY A 16 -15.40 19.98 -16.08
C GLY A 16 -15.83 21.09 -17.02
N ALA A 17 -15.10 22.21 -17.10
CA ALA A 17 -15.32 23.21 -18.13
C ALA A 17 -14.32 23.02 -19.29
N VAL A 18 -14.80 22.86 -20.52
CA VAL A 18 -14.02 22.81 -21.74
C VAL A 18 -14.24 24.10 -22.53
N VAL A 19 -13.16 24.80 -22.84
CA VAL A 19 -13.23 26.01 -23.67
C VAL A 19 -12.77 25.69 -25.09
N LEU A 20 -13.67 25.87 -26.05
CA LEU A 20 -13.37 25.76 -27.46
C LEU A 20 -13.03 27.14 -28.03
N ARG A 21 -11.80 27.34 -28.53
CA ARG A 21 -11.40 28.58 -29.20
C ARG A 21 -11.16 28.32 -30.66
N ARG A 22 -12.02 28.89 -31.49
CA ARG A 22 -11.77 29.14 -32.89
C ARG A 22 -12.40 30.47 -33.26
N GLY A 23 -11.72 31.57 -33.05
CA GLY A 23 -12.19 32.88 -33.50
C GLY A 23 -13.52 33.36 -32.89
N PHE A 24 -14.19 32.55 -32.05
CA PHE A 24 -15.44 32.83 -31.36
C PHE A 24 -15.30 32.38 -29.91
N SER A 25 -15.63 33.24 -28.96
CA SER A 25 -15.52 32.89 -27.54
C SER A 25 -16.80 32.19 -27.06
N THR A 26 -16.81 30.85 -27.14
CA THR A 26 -17.88 30.00 -26.61
C THR A 26 -17.33 29.13 -25.49
N LYS A 27 -17.87 29.21 -24.27
CA LYS A 27 -17.54 28.36 -23.13
C LYS A 27 -18.54 27.21 -23.06
N ILE A 28 -18.02 25.97 -23.07
CA ILE A 28 -18.81 24.76 -22.87
C ILE A 28 -18.49 24.23 -21.48
N CYS A 29 -19.46 24.14 -20.58
CA CYS A 29 -19.32 23.60 -19.24
C CYS A 29 -19.91 22.18 -19.18
N MET A 30 -19.12 21.19 -18.79
CA MET A 30 -19.59 19.82 -18.55
C MET A 30 -19.69 19.57 -17.05
N SER A 31 -20.86 19.17 -16.55
CA SER A 31 -21.05 18.83 -15.14
C SER A 31 -20.91 17.31 -14.92
N ARG A 32 -20.30 16.90 -13.78
CA ARG A 32 -19.99 15.52 -13.40
C ARG A 32 -21.19 14.60 -13.14
N ARG A 33 -22.41 15.08 -13.11
CA ARG A 33 -23.60 14.23 -12.88
C ARG A 33 -24.34 13.97 -14.17
N ARG A 34 -24.25 12.75 -14.71
CA ARG A 34 -25.02 12.03 -15.75
C ARG A 34 -26.08 12.79 -16.61
N LYS A 35 -26.09 14.10 -16.57
CA LYS A 35 -26.82 14.96 -17.51
C LYS A 35 -25.84 16.03 -17.95
N CYS A 36 -25.09 15.76 -19.04
CA CYS A 36 -24.36 16.80 -19.75
C CYS A 36 -25.36 17.89 -20.14
N ALA A 37 -25.47 18.93 -19.32
CA ALA A 37 -26.13 20.14 -19.74
C ALA A 37 -25.09 20.96 -20.51
N LEU A 38 -25.12 20.90 -21.81
CA LEU A 38 -24.36 21.78 -22.67
C LEU A 38 -24.94 23.19 -22.47
N ARG A 39 -24.26 24.03 -21.68
CA ARG A 39 -24.63 25.46 -21.57
C ARG A 39 -23.69 26.24 -22.47
N ILE A 40 -24.21 26.67 -23.62
CA ILE A 40 -23.53 27.59 -24.52
C ILE A 40 -23.79 28.99 -23.95
N LEU A 41 -22.75 29.61 -23.34
CA LEU A 41 -22.82 31.01 -22.92
C LEU A 41 -22.37 31.89 -24.09
N GLU A 42 -23.32 32.57 -24.67
CA GLU A 42 -23.07 33.53 -25.73
C GLU A 42 -22.38 34.80 -25.19
N THR A 43 -21.31 35.18 -25.84
CA THR A 43 -20.65 36.47 -25.57
C THR A 43 -21.07 37.58 -26.52
N TYR A 44 -21.98 37.30 -27.48
CA TYR A 44 -22.52 38.34 -28.39
C TYR A 44 -24.03 38.21 -28.55
N PRO A 45 -24.81 39.27 -28.20
CA PRO A 45 -26.27 39.23 -28.24
C PRO A 45 -26.93 39.37 -29.61
N SER A 46 -26.15 39.39 -30.71
CA SER A 46 -26.68 39.69 -32.05
C SER A 46 -26.59 38.54 -33.08
N ALA A 47 -26.27 37.31 -32.66
CA ALA A 47 -26.22 36.20 -33.59
C ALA A 47 -27.58 35.49 -33.70
N ASP A 48 -28.13 35.48 -34.92
CA ASP A 48 -29.42 34.84 -35.24
C ASP A 48 -29.22 33.31 -35.34
N TYR A 49 -29.49 32.59 -34.29
CA TYR A 49 -29.30 31.12 -34.18
C TYR A 49 -30.41 30.30 -34.81
N THR A 50 -31.45 30.94 -35.31
CA THR A 50 -32.60 30.26 -35.93
C THR A 50 -32.26 29.67 -37.28
N LYS A 51 -31.10 30.05 -37.90
CA LYS A 51 -30.75 29.68 -39.26
C LYS A 51 -29.86 28.43 -39.40
N LYS A 52 -29.39 27.78 -38.32
CA LYS A 52 -28.57 26.54 -38.39
C LYS A 52 -28.86 25.49 -37.30
N PRO A 53 -30.10 25.11 -37.02
CA PRO A 53 -30.41 24.13 -35.99
C PRO A 53 -29.80 22.75 -36.27
N LEU A 54 -29.66 22.36 -37.52
CA LEU A 54 -29.12 21.05 -37.92
C LEU A 54 -27.62 20.93 -37.65
N PHE A 55 -26.86 22.02 -37.80
CA PHE A 55 -25.42 22.00 -37.51
C PHE A 55 -25.12 21.78 -36.01
N PHE A 56 -25.91 22.44 -35.15
CA PHE A 56 -25.76 22.24 -33.68
C PHE A 56 -26.22 20.86 -33.23
N ALA A 57 -27.28 20.34 -33.81
CA ALA A 57 -27.75 18.99 -33.51
C ALA A 57 -26.72 17.89 -33.91
N VAL A 58 -26.13 18.00 -35.10
CA VAL A 58 -25.10 17.09 -35.57
C VAL A 58 -23.80 17.22 -34.80
N PHE A 59 -23.41 18.44 -34.44
CA PHE A 59 -22.24 18.69 -33.55
C PHE A 59 -22.46 18.12 -32.17
N TRP A 60 -23.62 18.33 -31.57
CA TRP A 60 -23.99 17.80 -30.24
C TRP A 60 -24.00 16.26 -30.23
N LEU A 61 -24.61 15.62 -31.21
CA LEU A 61 -24.62 14.16 -31.35
C LEU A 61 -23.20 13.59 -31.53
N ARG A 62 -22.32 14.27 -32.28
CA ARG A 62 -20.92 13.85 -32.42
C ARG A 62 -20.14 14.00 -31.12
N MET A 63 -20.36 15.08 -30.37
CA MET A 63 -19.69 15.29 -29.08
C MET A 63 -20.17 14.28 -28.01
N GLN A 64 -21.47 13.94 -28.00
CA GLN A 64 -21.96 12.84 -27.16
C GLN A 64 -21.31 11.52 -27.55
N HIS A 65 -21.26 11.19 -28.80
CA HIS A 65 -20.64 9.93 -29.28
C HIS A 65 -19.14 9.85 -28.95
N ILE A 66 -18.43 10.97 -28.97
CA ILE A 66 -17.03 11.05 -28.55
C ILE A 66 -16.92 10.88 -27.03
N SER A 67 -17.79 11.52 -26.24
CA SER A 67 -17.83 11.38 -24.78
C SER A 67 -18.10 9.94 -24.35
N ASP A 68 -19.09 9.30 -24.96
CA ASP A 68 -19.44 7.89 -24.68
C ASP A 68 -18.30 6.93 -25.04
N ARG A 69 -17.59 7.19 -26.14
CA ARG A 69 -16.40 6.40 -26.51
C ARG A 69 -15.24 6.60 -25.55
N ILE A 70 -15.00 7.83 -25.06
CA ILE A 70 -13.95 8.10 -24.08
C ILE A 70 -14.28 7.40 -22.75
N GLU A 71 -15.53 7.44 -22.33
CA GLU A 71 -15.99 6.75 -21.11
C GLU A 71 -15.85 5.22 -21.28
N GLN A 72 -16.26 4.66 -22.40
CA GLN A 72 -16.06 3.23 -22.72
C GLN A 72 -14.59 2.83 -22.76
N ILE A 73 -13.72 3.67 -23.32
CA ILE A 73 -12.27 3.39 -23.37
C ILE A 73 -11.67 3.46 -21.97
N SER A 74 -12.09 4.40 -21.12
CA SER A 74 -11.60 4.53 -19.74
C SER A 74 -12.03 3.34 -18.88
N VAL A 75 -13.27 2.89 -19.00
CA VAL A 75 -13.78 1.69 -18.31
C VAL A 75 -13.08 0.42 -18.81
N LEU A 76 -12.87 0.29 -20.13
CA LEU A 76 -12.13 -0.83 -20.70
C LEU A 76 -10.66 -0.84 -20.27
N GLN A 77 -10.00 0.32 -20.19
CA GLN A 77 -8.63 0.43 -19.70
C GLN A 77 -8.52 0.09 -18.20
N ALA A 78 -9.47 0.55 -17.39
CA ALA A 78 -9.53 0.18 -15.97
C ALA A 78 -9.75 -1.33 -15.79
N GLY A 79 -10.72 -1.91 -16.49
CA GLY A 79 -10.97 -3.35 -16.49
C GLY A 79 -9.82 -4.20 -17.02
N LEU A 80 -9.12 -3.72 -18.08
CA LEU A 80 -7.92 -4.37 -18.60
C LEU A 80 -6.75 -4.31 -17.61
N ASN A 81 -6.60 -3.23 -16.89
CA ASN A 81 -5.55 -3.09 -15.87
C ASN A 81 -5.83 -4.00 -14.67
N GLU A 82 -7.07 -4.07 -14.23
CA GLU A 82 -7.49 -4.95 -13.15
C GLU A 82 -7.40 -6.44 -13.55
N THR A 83 -7.88 -6.80 -14.73
CA THR A 83 -7.75 -8.15 -15.28
C THR A 83 -6.29 -8.54 -15.49
N ARG A 84 -5.44 -7.61 -15.94
CA ARG A 84 -4.00 -7.82 -16.07
C ARG A 84 -3.31 -7.99 -14.74
N ARG A 85 -3.71 -7.23 -13.69
CA ARG A 85 -3.19 -7.37 -12.33
C ARG A 85 -3.55 -8.74 -11.75
N LEU A 86 -4.81 -9.15 -11.85
CA LEU A 86 -5.29 -10.45 -11.40
C LEU A 86 -4.63 -11.62 -12.18
N PHE A 87 -4.45 -11.46 -13.49
CA PHE A 87 -3.79 -12.47 -14.33
C PHE A 87 -2.31 -12.63 -13.98
N MET A 88 -1.60 -11.53 -13.73
CA MET A 88 -0.19 -11.56 -13.35
C MET A 88 0.03 -12.18 -11.94
N GLN A 89 -0.84 -11.88 -10.98
CA GLN A 89 -0.73 -12.45 -9.63
C GLN A 89 -1.03 -13.95 -9.55
N LYS A 90 -1.96 -14.46 -10.36
CA LYS A 90 -2.37 -15.87 -10.32
C LYS A 90 -1.56 -16.81 -11.23
N SER A 91 -0.76 -16.30 -12.15
CA SER A 91 -0.09 -17.09 -13.18
C SER A 91 1.41 -17.28 -12.99
N PHE A 92 2.07 -16.52 -12.10
CA PHE A 92 3.50 -16.61 -11.90
C PHE A 92 3.84 -17.13 -10.50
N GLY A 93 4.81 -18.06 -10.43
CA GLY A 93 5.37 -18.53 -9.16
C GLY A 93 6.27 -17.47 -8.51
N PHE A 94 6.59 -17.70 -7.23
CA PHE A 94 7.37 -16.79 -6.39
C PHE A 94 8.66 -16.31 -7.05
N ASP A 95 9.44 -17.23 -7.65
CA ASP A 95 10.73 -16.93 -8.29
C ASP A 95 10.57 -15.96 -9.47
N THR A 96 9.48 -16.02 -10.21
CA THR A 96 9.17 -15.08 -11.29
C THR A 96 8.71 -13.73 -10.74
N LEU A 97 7.85 -13.73 -9.72
CA LEU A 97 7.35 -12.50 -9.10
C LEU A 97 8.47 -11.71 -8.44
N GLN A 98 9.41 -12.37 -7.73
CA GLN A 98 10.54 -11.68 -7.08
C GLN A 98 11.48 -10.98 -8.07
N LEU A 99 11.50 -11.41 -9.34
CA LEU A 99 12.29 -10.79 -10.40
C LEU A 99 11.53 -9.70 -11.16
N HIS A 100 10.24 -9.90 -11.45
CA HIS A 100 9.53 -9.15 -12.47
C HIS A 100 8.32 -8.36 -11.97
N ALA A 101 7.75 -8.65 -10.80
CA ALA A 101 6.59 -7.92 -10.31
C ALA A 101 6.90 -6.43 -10.15
N GLY A 102 5.94 -5.58 -10.52
CA GLY A 102 6.04 -4.13 -10.43
C GLY A 102 6.91 -3.47 -11.52
N TRP A 103 7.58 -4.25 -12.41
CA TRP A 103 8.42 -3.65 -13.44
C TRP A 103 8.32 -4.36 -14.79
N ARG A 104 8.15 -3.60 -15.86
CA ARG A 104 8.03 -4.10 -17.25
C ARG A 104 9.10 -3.55 -18.19
N GLY A 105 10.12 -2.90 -17.65
CA GLY A 105 11.12 -2.15 -18.41
C GLY A 105 10.78 -0.66 -18.53
N ASP A 106 11.80 0.14 -18.77
CA ASP A 106 11.66 1.57 -18.97
C ASP A 106 11.11 1.88 -20.35
N SER A 107 9.99 2.58 -20.45
CA SER A 107 9.32 2.90 -21.70
C SER A 107 10.13 3.88 -22.59
N ALA A 108 11.00 4.68 -22.00
CA ALA A 108 11.78 5.68 -22.73
C ALA A 108 13.06 5.10 -23.32
N THR A 109 13.73 4.17 -22.61
CA THR A 109 15.04 3.64 -23.00
C THR A 109 15.03 2.15 -23.33
N GLY A 110 13.96 1.43 -22.94
CA GLY A 110 13.91 -0.03 -23.00
C GLY A 110 14.76 -0.72 -21.94
N ALA A 111 15.29 0.00 -20.94
CA ALA A 111 16.13 -0.58 -19.88
C ALA A 111 15.35 -1.64 -19.10
N HIS A 112 15.95 -2.84 -18.97
CA HIS A 112 15.37 -3.95 -18.21
C HIS A 112 15.49 -3.73 -16.70
N ALA A 113 16.61 -3.18 -16.23
CA ALA A 113 16.80 -2.88 -14.81
C ALA A 113 15.91 -1.71 -14.37
N VAL A 114 15.46 -1.76 -13.11
CA VAL A 114 14.70 -0.65 -12.51
C VAL A 114 15.63 0.57 -12.37
N PRO A 115 15.29 1.73 -12.97
CA PRO A 115 16.11 2.92 -12.83
C PRO A 115 16.11 3.46 -11.39
N LEU A 116 17.23 4.04 -10.98
CA LEU A 116 17.32 4.79 -9.73
C LEU A 116 16.92 6.24 -9.97
N TYR A 117 15.72 6.62 -9.54
CA TYR A 117 15.24 8.01 -9.59
C TYR A 117 15.68 8.79 -8.34
N GLN A 118 16.94 9.20 -8.31
CA GLN A 118 17.53 9.96 -7.21
C GLN A 118 17.22 11.45 -7.37
N THR A 119 15.97 11.83 -7.13
CA THR A 119 15.47 13.21 -7.20
C THR A 119 14.55 13.51 -6.02
N SER A 120 14.45 14.79 -5.61
CA SER A 120 13.50 15.22 -4.58
C SER A 120 12.13 15.59 -5.16
N ALA A 121 12.08 16.19 -6.35
CA ALA A 121 10.88 16.75 -6.95
C ALA A 121 10.80 16.39 -8.44
N TYR A 122 9.61 16.53 -9.00
CA TYR A 122 9.31 16.24 -10.38
C TYR A 122 8.74 17.48 -11.09
N LEU A 123 8.93 17.56 -12.39
CA LEU A 123 8.38 18.63 -13.22
C LEU A 123 6.92 18.32 -13.57
N PHE A 124 6.13 19.36 -13.70
CA PHE A 124 4.74 19.29 -14.18
C PHE A 124 4.67 19.88 -15.58
N ASP A 125 3.86 19.30 -16.46
CA ASP A 125 3.66 19.81 -17.82
C ASP A 125 2.86 21.13 -17.81
N SER A 126 1.99 21.32 -16.81
CA SER A 126 1.20 22.55 -16.63
C SER A 126 0.81 22.75 -15.17
N ALA A 127 0.40 23.98 -14.82
CA ALA A 127 -0.18 24.29 -13.50
C ALA A 127 -1.47 23.50 -13.23
N GLN A 128 -2.22 23.15 -14.27
CA GLN A 128 -3.43 22.34 -14.16
C GLN A 128 -3.08 20.88 -13.82
N ASP A 129 -2.05 20.32 -14.45
CA ASP A 129 -1.59 18.95 -14.17
C ASP A 129 -1.05 18.87 -12.74
N ALA A 130 -0.30 19.90 -12.30
CA ALA A 130 0.13 20.00 -10.92
C ALA A 130 -1.07 19.95 -9.94
N ALA A 131 -2.08 20.80 -10.15
CA ALA A 131 -3.27 20.81 -9.30
C ALA A 131 -3.99 19.45 -9.28
N SER A 132 -4.14 18.78 -10.43
CA SER A 132 -4.80 17.49 -10.53
C SER A 132 -3.97 16.35 -9.90
N GLN A 133 -2.64 16.44 -9.92
CA GLN A 133 -1.79 15.49 -9.20
C GLN A 133 -1.87 15.68 -7.69
N PHE A 134 -1.87 16.93 -7.21
CA PHE A 134 -2.02 17.24 -5.76
C PHE A 134 -3.37 16.81 -5.21
N THR A 135 -4.44 16.85 -6.00
CA THR A 135 -5.77 16.35 -5.59
C THR A 135 -5.92 14.84 -5.78
N GLY A 136 -4.95 14.15 -6.37
CA GLY A 136 -5.01 12.72 -6.68
C GLY A 136 -5.93 12.37 -7.86
N GLU A 137 -6.41 13.36 -8.61
CA GLU A 137 -7.22 13.14 -9.83
C GLU A 137 -6.37 12.61 -10.99
N LEU A 138 -5.09 12.98 -11.05
CA LEU A 138 -4.13 12.53 -12.02
C LEU A 138 -3.01 11.74 -11.30
N PRO A 139 -2.71 10.50 -11.71
CA PRO A 139 -1.58 9.77 -11.13
C PRO A 139 -0.26 10.41 -11.54
N GLY A 140 0.72 10.43 -10.64
CA GLY A 140 2.05 10.93 -10.90
C GLY A 140 2.89 11.05 -9.63
N SER A 141 4.20 11.27 -9.83
CA SER A 141 5.10 11.56 -8.73
C SER A 141 5.24 13.09 -8.60
N ILE A 142 4.98 13.61 -7.40
CA ILE A 142 5.07 15.04 -7.09
C ILE A 142 6.38 15.33 -6.37
N TYR A 143 6.64 14.54 -5.35
CA TYR A 143 7.77 14.70 -4.45
C TYR A 143 8.17 13.33 -3.88
N THR A 144 9.47 13.04 -3.88
CA THR A 144 10.00 11.69 -3.53
C THR A 144 9.60 11.23 -2.13
N ARG A 145 9.39 12.13 -1.18
CA ARG A 145 8.90 11.78 0.16
C ARG A 145 7.54 11.08 0.12
N ILE A 146 6.67 11.46 -0.81
CA ILE A 146 5.30 10.94 -0.95
C ILE A 146 5.29 9.71 -1.86
N ALA A 147 5.93 9.82 -3.03
CA ALA A 147 6.03 8.76 -4.03
C ALA A 147 7.29 8.93 -4.89
N ASN A 148 7.96 7.82 -5.17
CA ASN A 148 9.13 7.77 -6.04
C ASN A 148 9.06 6.52 -6.93
N PRO A 149 9.31 6.59 -8.24
CA PRO A 149 9.16 5.45 -9.14
C PRO A 149 9.99 4.22 -8.73
N THR A 150 11.20 4.41 -8.21
CA THR A 150 12.03 3.29 -7.71
C THR A 150 11.42 2.62 -6.48
N VAL A 151 10.91 3.42 -5.53
CA VAL A 151 10.23 2.93 -4.32
C VAL A 151 8.93 2.23 -4.70
N SER A 152 8.15 2.78 -5.63
CA SER A 152 6.89 2.19 -6.08
C SER A 152 7.08 0.79 -6.68
N VAL A 153 8.16 0.55 -7.44
CA VAL A 153 8.48 -0.79 -7.94
C VAL A 153 8.76 -1.77 -6.80
N LEU A 154 9.46 -1.33 -5.74
CA LEU A 154 9.69 -2.16 -4.56
C LEU A 154 8.38 -2.48 -3.84
N GLU A 155 7.52 -1.49 -3.65
CA GLU A 155 6.19 -1.65 -3.04
C GLU A 155 5.33 -2.63 -3.82
N GLU A 156 5.24 -2.49 -5.15
CA GLU A 156 4.47 -3.39 -6.00
C GLU A 156 5.03 -4.82 -5.99
N ARG A 157 6.35 -4.97 -5.92
CA ARG A 157 7.02 -6.28 -5.89
C ARG A 157 6.76 -6.99 -4.57
N ILE A 158 6.94 -6.34 -3.43
CA ILE A 158 6.64 -6.90 -2.11
C ILE A 158 5.15 -7.24 -2.03
N CYS A 159 4.27 -6.33 -2.45
CA CYS A 159 2.83 -6.54 -2.51
C CYS A 159 2.46 -7.82 -3.28
N ALA A 160 3.08 -8.05 -4.44
CA ALA A 160 2.84 -9.25 -5.24
C ALA A 160 3.35 -10.52 -4.56
N LEU A 161 4.48 -10.47 -3.85
CA LEU A 161 5.04 -11.62 -3.12
C LEU A 161 4.23 -11.98 -1.88
N GLU A 162 3.58 -11.00 -1.25
CA GLU A 162 2.71 -11.18 -0.09
C GLU A 162 1.25 -11.51 -0.50
N ASN A 163 0.95 -11.63 -1.78
CA ASN A 163 -0.44 -11.72 -2.28
C ASN A 163 -1.32 -10.56 -1.79
N GLY A 164 -0.70 -9.39 -1.54
CA GLY A 164 -1.31 -8.24 -0.91
C GLY A 164 -2.09 -7.35 -1.88
N ARG A 165 -2.78 -6.38 -1.30
CA ARG A 165 -3.56 -5.34 -1.99
C ARG A 165 -2.75 -4.07 -2.22
N ALA A 166 -1.98 -3.65 -1.21
CA ALA A 166 -1.10 -2.49 -1.29
C ALA A 166 0.03 -2.58 -0.27
N THR A 167 1.21 -2.08 -0.65
CA THR A 167 2.38 -1.97 0.24
C THR A 167 2.82 -0.52 0.34
N VAL A 168 3.26 -0.12 1.53
CA VAL A 168 3.88 1.19 1.79
C VAL A 168 5.26 0.96 2.39
N CYS A 169 6.31 1.57 1.77
CA CYS A 169 7.69 1.46 2.22
C CYS A 169 8.10 2.63 3.11
N PHE A 170 8.87 2.31 4.15
CA PHE A 170 9.33 3.23 5.20
C PHE A 170 10.85 3.20 5.34
N SER A 171 11.39 4.22 6.03
CA SER A 171 12.83 4.37 6.28
C SER A 171 13.45 3.25 7.13
N SER A 172 12.66 2.51 7.89
CA SER A 172 13.08 1.37 8.71
C SER A 172 11.90 0.50 9.13
N GLY A 173 12.16 -0.75 9.61
CA GLY A 173 11.12 -1.59 10.21
C GLY A 173 10.46 -0.95 11.44
N MET A 174 11.22 -0.21 12.25
CA MET A 174 10.65 0.51 13.41
C MET A 174 9.75 1.68 12.98
N ALA A 175 10.09 2.38 11.90
CA ALA A 175 9.21 3.39 11.32
C ALA A 175 7.91 2.75 10.77
N ALA A 176 8.01 1.58 10.15
CA ALA A 176 6.86 0.81 9.68
C ALA A 176 5.96 0.37 10.86
N LEU A 177 6.55 -0.13 11.96
CA LEU A 177 5.78 -0.52 13.14
C LEU A 177 5.05 0.67 13.77
N LEU A 178 5.75 1.78 13.99
CA LEU A 178 5.12 2.97 14.57
C LEU A 178 4.01 3.50 13.65
N ALA A 179 4.25 3.53 12.34
CA ALA A 179 3.24 3.93 11.35
C ALA A 179 2.03 3.00 11.38
N ALA A 180 2.21 1.67 11.46
CA ALA A 180 1.10 0.72 11.57
C ALA A 180 0.26 0.98 12.81
N VAL A 181 0.91 1.10 13.98
CA VAL A 181 0.21 1.37 15.25
C VAL A 181 -0.59 2.67 15.17
N LEU A 182 0.03 3.77 14.76
CA LEU A 182 -0.62 5.09 14.71
C LEU A 182 -1.61 5.25 13.54
N THR A 183 -1.65 4.32 12.59
CA THR A 183 -2.70 4.27 11.56
C THR A 183 -4.00 3.74 12.16
N PHE A 184 -3.92 2.74 13.03
CA PHE A 184 -5.09 2.13 13.68
C PHE A 184 -5.48 2.81 15.00
N CYS A 185 -4.51 3.31 15.77
CA CYS A 185 -4.71 3.78 17.12
C CYS A 185 -4.61 5.29 17.25
N GLU A 186 -5.46 5.84 18.09
CA GLU A 186 -5.40 7.20 18.57
C GLU A 186 -5.20 7.21 20.11
N GLN A 187 -5.02 8.38 20.71
CA GLN A 187 -4.89 8.53 22.15
C GLN A 187 -6.09 7.91 22.89
N GLY A 188 -5.82 7.00 23.81
CA GLY A 188 -6.83 6.29 24.61
C GLY A 188 -7.16 4.89 24.07
N ASP A 189 -6.66 4.53 22.91
CA ASP A 189 -6.81 3.20 22.33
C ASP A 189 -5.81 2.18 22.88
N GLU A 190 -5.99 0.91 22.49
CA GLU A 190 -5.18 -0.21 22.95
C GLU A 190 -4.66 -1.05 21.77
N VAL A 191 -3.43 -1.55 21.93
CA VAL A 191 -2.82 -2.58 21.08
C VAL A 191 -2.60 -3.81 21.93
N ILE A 192 -3.01 -4.97 21.46
CA ILE A 192 -2.57 -6.24 22.05
C ILE A 192 -1.28 -6.67 21.33
N ALA A 193 -0.28 -7.11 22.09
CA ALA A 193 0.95 -7.62 21.51
C ALA A 193 1.45 -8.85 22.28
N LEU A 194 1.99 -9.85 21.56
CA LEU A 194 2.58 -11.02 22.16
C LEU A 194 3.88 -10.66 22.90
N SER A 195 4.26 -11.47 23.88
CA SER A 195 5.42 -11.20 24.74
C SER A 195 6.76 -11.44 24.05
N SER A 196 6.83 -12.39 23.12
CA SER A 196 8.07 -12.76 22.43
C SER A 196 8.25 -11.90 21.16
N LEU A 197 8.97 -10.79 21.33
CA LEU A 197 9.17 -9.78 20.26
C LEU A 197 10.63 -9.34 20.19
N TYR A 198 11.01 -8.82 19.04
CA TYR A 198 12.24 -8.06 18.87
C TYR A 198 12.35 -6.94 19.93
N GLY A 199 13.54 -6.79 20.51
CA GLY A 199 13.75 -5.86 21.63
C GLY A 199 13.33 -4.41 21.32
N GLY A 200 13.48 -3.95 20.08
CA GLY A 200 13.01 -2.63 19.65
C GLY A 200 11.49 -2.52 19.64
N SER A 201 10.80 -3.54 19.12
CA SER A 201 9.33 -3.62 19.14
C SER A 201 8.79 -3.69 20.55
N PHE A 202 9.41 -4.51 21.40
CA PHE A 202 9.06 -4.61 22.83
C PHE A 202 9.21 -3.26 23.55
N ALA A 203 10.34 -2.57 23.35
CA ALA A 203 10.59 -1.28 23.97
C ALA A 203 9.62 -0.19 23.48
N LEU A 204 9.27 -0.19 22.18
CA LEU A 204 8.28 0.73 21.62
C LEU A 204 6.90 0.45 22.24
N LEU A 205 6.41 -0.78 22.11
CA LEU A 205 5.05 -1.15 22.50
C LEU A 205 4.84 -1.02 24.01
N PHE A 206 5.67 -1.68 24.82
CA PHE A 206 5.46 -1.76 26.28
C PHE A 206 6.17 -0.66 27.07
N GLY A 207 7.13 0.05 26.46
CA GLY A 207 7.91 1.09 27.16
C GLY A 207 7.59 2.53 26.76
N GLN A 208 7.08 2.75 25.54
CA GLN A 208 6.98 4.11 25.01
C GLN A 208 5.57 4.52 24.58
N LEU A 209 4.74 3.61 24.03
CA LEU A 209 3.46 3.96 23.43
C LEU A 209 2.52 4.66 24.41
N GLU A 210 2.32 4.11 25.59
CA GLU A 210 1.42 4.69 26.57
C GLU A 210 1.90 6.05 27.03
N HIS A 211 3.19 6.15 27.37
CA HIS A 211 3.76 7.38 27.92
C HIS A 211 3.84 8.52 26.90
N ARG A 212 4.13 8.22 25.61
CA ARG A 212 4.33 9.24 24.58
C ARG A 212 3.11 9.53 23.75
N TYR A 213 2.28 8.53 23.51
CA TYR A 213 1.15 8.62 22.59
C TYR A 213 -0.20 8.37 23.26
N GLY A 214 -0.21 7.98 24.53
CA GLY A 214 -1.44 7.66 25.26
C GLY A 214 -2.12 6.40 24.76
N ILE A 215 -1.40 5.50 24.09
CA ILE A 215 -1.89 4.23 23.55
C ILE A 215 -1.36 3.11 24.46
N ARG A 216 -2.26 2.34 25.05
CA ARG A 216 -1.89 1.25 25.95
C ARG A 216 -1.53 -0.01 25.16
N ALA A 217 -0.41 -0.65 25.51
CA ALA A 217 -0.08 -1.97 25.00
C ALA A 217 -0.41 -3.05 26.03
N VAL A 218 -1.28 -3.98 25.66
CA VAL A 218 -1.65 -5.14 26.48
C VAL A 218 -0.78 -6.31 26.06
N LYS A 219 -0.03 -6.88 27.02
CA LYS A 219 0.89 -7.98 26.77
C LYS A 219 0.19 -9.32 26.99
N ILE A 220 0.24 -10.21 25.98
CA ILE A 220 -0.20 -11.60 26.05
C ILE A 220 1.03 -12.51 25.98
N ASP A 221 1.03 -13.59 26.76
CA ASP A 221 2.09 -14.57 26.69
C ASP A 221 2.06 -15.29 25.34
N SER A 222 3.21 -15.37 24.68
CA SER A 222 3.33 -16.04 23.38
C SER A 222 3.11 -17.55 23.44
N GLU A 223 3.30 -18.16 24.61
CA GLU A 223 3.14 -19.60 24.84
C GLU A 223 1.77 -19.95 25.46
N ASP A 224 1.02 -18.95 25.93
CA ASP A 224 -0.32 -19.13 26.52
C ASP A 224 -1.30 -18.05 26.04
N LEU A 225 -2.09 -18.39 25.04
CA LEU A 225 -3.10 -17.51 24.44
C LEU A 225 -4.47 -17.55 25.14
N THR A 226 -4.61 -18.28 26.27
CA THR A 226 -5.93 -18.46 26.94
C THR A 226 -6.57 -17.14 27.38
N GLY A 227 -5.79 -16.12 27.67
CA GLY A 227 -6.28 -14.78 28.03
C GLY A 227 -6.47 -13.82 26.85
N LEU A 228 -6.27 -14.26 25.61
CA LEU A 228 -6.30 -13.35 24.45
C LEU A 228 -7.70 -12.76 24.21
N ALA A 229 -8.73 -13.59 24.27
CA ALA A 229 -10.11 -13.14 24.02
C ALA A 229 -10.59 -12.16 25.11
N GLU A 230 -10.30 -12.43 26.36
CA GLU A 230 -10.64 -11.57 27.50
C GLU A 230 -9.87 -10.24 27.50
N ALA A 231 -8.69 -10.20 26.87
CA ALA A 231 -7.90 -8.98 26.75
C ALA A 231 -8.43 -8.03 25.70
N ILE A 232 -9.25 -8.51 24.74
CA ILE A 232 -9.84 -7.66 23.70
C ILE A 232 -10.95 -6.80 24.31
N SER A 233 -10.79 -5.48 24.22
CA SER A 233 -11.78 -4.48 24.65
C SER A 233 -12.34 -3.69 23.46
N GLU A 234 -13.30 -2.80 23.71
CA GLU A 234 -13.79 -1.85 22.71
C GLU A 234 -12.69 -0.85 22.23
N LYS A 235 -11.62 -0.72 23.02
CA LYS A 235 -10.47 0.15 22.70
C LYS A 235 -9.39 -0.57 21.90
N THR A 236 -9.40 -1.88 21.82
CA THR A 236 -8.41 -2.67 21.08
C THR A 236 -8.53 -2.38 19.60
N ARG A 237 -7.45 -1.94 18.97
CA ARG A 237 -7.42 -1.56 17.54
C ARG A 237 -6.65 -2.55 16.66
N MET A 238 -5.72 -3.29 17.22
CA MET A 238 -4.95 -4.31 16.51
C MET A 238 -4.33 -5.32 17.45
N ILE A 239 -4.03 -6.50 16.92
CA ILE A 239 -3.17 -7.49 17.57
C ILE A 239 -1.87 -7.57 16.80
N TYR A 240 -0.73 -7.49 17.50
CA TYR A 240 0.61 -7.53 16.93
C TYR A 240 1.41 -8.73 17.42
N PHE A 241 2.04 -9.46 16.49
CA PHE A 241 2.94 -10.57 16.79
C PHE A 241 4.02 -10.73 15.71
N GLU A 242 5.05 -11.53 15.98
CA GLU A 242 6.07 -11.94 15.02
C GLU A 242 5.81 -13.37 14.55
N SER A 243 5.90 -13.64 13.24
CA SER A 243 5.72 -15.00 12.69
C SER A 243 6.75 -16.00 13.24
N VAL A 244 7.99 -15.55 13.34
CA VAL A 244 9.09 -16.22 14.04
C VAL A 244 9.75 -15.17 14.93
N SER A 245 9.71 -15.39 16.24
CA SER A 245 10.13 -14.39 17.20
C SER A 245 11.64 -14.21 17.30
N ASN A 246 12.07 -13.01 17.69
CA ASN A 246 13.47 -12.70 18.02
C ASN A 246 13.57 -12.30 19.51
N PRO A 247 14.40 -12.99 20.36
CA PRO A 247 15.48 -13.92 20.00
C PRO A 247 15.13 -15.42 20.10
N LEU A 248 13.93 -15.77 20.59
CA LEU A 248 13.61 -17.14 20.99
C LEU A 248 13.38 -18.10 19.80
N ALA A 249 13.20 -17.58 18.60
CA ALA A 249 12.82 -18.36 17.40
C ALA A 249 11.54 -19.19 17.60
N SER A 250 10.68 -18.78 18.55
CA SER A 250 9.36 -19.40 18.74
C SER A 250 8.40 -19.00 17.63
N ILE A 251 7.50 -19.90 17.30
CA ILE A 251 6.43 -19.68 16.31
C ILE A 251 5.14 -19.38 17.06
N ALA A 252 4.40 -18.36 16.64
CA ALA A 252 3.11 -18.05 17.20
C ALA A 252 2.04 -19.03 16.70
N ASP A 253 1.02 -19.33 17.50
CA ASP A 253 -0.19 -20.01 17.07
C ASP A 253 -1.07 -19.02 16.28
N ILE A 254 -0.78 -18.92 14.99
CA ILE A 254 -1.37 -17.91 14.10
C ILE A 254 -2.87 -18.16 13.92
N GLU A 255 -3.30 -19.41 13.81
CA GLU A 255 -4.70 -19.77 13.63
C GLU A 255 -5.54 -19.32 14.84
N ALA A 256 -5.07 -19.58 16.05
CA ALA A 256 -5.73 -19.14 17.29
C ALA A 256 -5.79 -17.61 17.39
N ILE A 257 -4.69 -16.91 17.07
CA ILE A 257 -4.64 -15.44 17.09
C ILE A 257 -5.61 -14.84 16.08
N VAL A 258 -5.58 -15.28 14.82
CA VAL A 258 -6.41 -14.76 13.73
C VAL A 258 -7.89 -15.02 14.02
N THR A 259 -8.25 -16.25 14.42
CA THR A 259 -9.63 -16.61 14.75
C THR A 259 -10.17 -15.73 15.86
N THR A 260 -9.43 -15.62 16.98
CA THR A 260 -9.86 -14.81 18.12
C THR A 260 -9.99 -13.34 17.76
N ALA A 261 -9.04 -12.80 16.98
CA ALA A 261 -9.06 -11.40 16.55
C ALA A 261 -10.29 -11.09 15.68
N HIS A 262 -10.52 -11.92 14.65
CA HIS A 262 -11.60 -11.72 13.68
C HIS A 262 -12.99 -11.89 14.30
N GLU A 263 -13.19 -12.85 15.22
CA GLU A 263 -14.44 -13.00 16.00
C GLU A 263 -14.79 -11.73 16.78
N ASN A 264 -13.77 -10.92 17.13
CA ASN A 264 -13.93 -9.67 17.87
C ASN A 264 -13.80 -8.42 16.98
N GLY A 265 -13.70 -8.57 15.67
CA GLY A 265 -13.60 -7.46 14.72
C GLY A 265 -12.32 -6.63 14.88
N VAL A 266 -11.20 -7.27 15.23
CA VAL A 266 -9.87 -6.65 15.42
C VAL A 266 -8.92 -7.18 14.34
N PRO A 267 -8.19 -6.31 13.61
CA PRO A 267 -7.21 -6.74 12.63
C PRO A 267 -5.94 -7.27 13.27
N VAL A 268 -5.26 -8.13 12.53
CA VAL A 268 -4.01 -8.77 12.92
C VAL A 268 -2.86 -8.24 12.09
N VAL A 269 -1.80 -7.77 12.75
CA VAL A 269 -0.55 -7.30 12.13
C VAL A 269 0.57 -8.25 12.51
N CYS A 270 1.13 -8.94 11.52
CA CYS A 270 2.23 -9.87 11.69
C CYS A 270 3.55 -9.26 11.20
N ASP A 271 4.53 -9.16 12.09
CA ASP A 271 5.91 -8.91 11.65
C ASP A 271 6.49 -10.20 11.07
N ASN A 272 6.54 -10.25 9.74
CA ASN A 272 7.01 -11.41 8.99
C ASN A 272 8.47 -11.24 8.54
N THR A 273 9.26 -10.49 9.30
CA THR A 273 10.67 -10.19 8.95
C THR A 273 11.51 -11.46 8.82
N PHE A 274 11.35 -12.44 9.72
CA PHE A 274 12.10 -13.70 9.67
C PHE A 274 11.47 -14.75 8.75
N GLY A 275 10.14 -14.87 8.76
CA GLY A 275 9.42 -15.76 7.83
C GLY A 275 9.63 -15.35 6.39
N THR A 276 9.64 -14.06 6.12
CA THR A 276 9.61 -13.47 4.77
C THR A 276 8.40 -13.96 3.96
N PRO A 277 8.03 -13.33 2.86
CA PRO A 277 6.96 -13.85 2.00
C PRO A 277 7.25 -15.24 1.41
N TYR A 278 8.51 -15.69 1.52
CA TYR A 278 8.94 -16.97 0.96
C TYR A 278 8.65 -18.17 1.87
N LEU A 279 8.89 -18.04 3.17
CA LEU A 279 8.70 -19.14 4.13
C LEU A 279 7.30 -19.14 4.76
N PHE A 280 6.66 -17.96 4.87
CA PHE A 280 5.36 -17.84 5.48
C PHE A 280 4.41 -16.99 4.61
N ASP A 281 3.39 -17.63 4.04
CA ASP A 281 2.30 -16.97 3.31
C ASP A 281 1.26 -16.47 4.34
N ALA A 282 1.41 -15.22 4.74
CA ALA A 282 0.58 -14.60 5.76
C ALA A 282 -0.89 -14.45 5.30
N ALA A 283 -1.10 -14.15 4.02
CA ALA A 283 -2.44 -14.02 3.46
C ALA A 283 -3.22 -15.34 3.48
N ALA A 284 -2.55 -16.46 3.15
CA ALA A 284 -3.16 -17.78 3.20
C ALA A 284 -3.51 -18.23 4.63
N ASN A 285 -2.86 -17.64 5.65
CA ASN A 285 -3.10 -17.92 7.06
C ASN A 285 -4.04 -16.87 7.73
N GLY A 286 -4.72 -16.03 6.94
CA GLY A 286 -5.74 -15.10 7.43
C GLY A 286 -5.19 -13.85 8.14
N VAL A 287 -3.89 -13.60 8.08
CA VAL A 287 -3.29 -12.35 8.57
C VAL A 287 -3.79 -11.18 7.72
N ASP A 288 -4.01 -10.03 8.34
CA ASP A 288 -4.57 -8.86 7.66
C ASP A 288 -3.50 -7.91 7.12
N PHE A 289 -2.43 -7.76 7.89
CA PHE A 289 -1.32 -6.88 7.52
C PHE A 289 0.00 -7.55 7.85
N THR A 290 0.94 -7.52 6.91
CA THR A 290 2.33 -7.87 7.18
C THR A 290 3.18 -6.64 7.38
N LEU A 291 4.15 -6.77 8.27
CA LEU A 291 5.22 -5.81 8.48
C LEU A 291 6.56 -6.50 8.22
N HIS A 292 7.49 -5.80 7.59
CA HIS A 292 8.86 -6.26 7.45
C HIS A 292 9.88 -5.18 7.78
N SER A 293 10.93 -5.55 8.48
CA SER A 293 12.21 -4.88 8.35
C SER A 293 12.87 -5.36 7.07
N THR A 294 12.75 -4.60 5.97
CA THR A 294 13.39 -4.95 4.70
C THR A 294 14.92 -4.94 4.80
N THR A 295 15.46 -4.37 5.86
CA THR A 295 16.88 -4.39 6.26
C THR A 295 17.46 -5.80 6.34
N LYS A 296 16.64 -6.80 6.68
CA LYS A 296 17.03 -8.17 6.99
C LYS A 296 17.09 -9.04 5.72
N TYR A 297 16.32 -10.11 5.70
CA TYR A 297 16.38 -11.09 4.61
C TYR A 297 15.91 -10.54 3.26
N ILE A 298 14.97 -9.59 3.23
CA ILE A 298 14.49 -9.01 1.96
C ILE A 298 15.64 -8.32 1.22
N SER A 299 16.39 -7.42 1.87
CA SER A 299 17.60 -6.81 1.29
C SER A 299 18.77 -7.79 1.21
N GLY A 300 19.02 -8.55 2.29
CA GLY A 300 20.00 -9.63 2.36
C GLY A 300 21.47 -9.24 2.26
N ASN A 301 21.79 -7.98 1.97
CA ASN A 301 23.16 -7.52 1.67
C ASN A 301 23.80 -6.75 2.84
N GLY A 302 23.05 -6.40 3.87
CA GLY A 302 23.54 -5.61 5.00
C GLY A 302 23.88 -4.15 4.64
N THR A 303 23.42 -3.65 3.49
CA THR A 303 23.78 -2.35 2.93
C THR A 303 22.67 -1.32 3.01
N SER A 304 21.44 -1.74 3.30
CA SER A 304 20.25 -0.90 3.23
C SER A 304 19.38 -1.07 4.47
N ILE A 305 18.93 0.05 5.02
CA ILE A 305 17.91 0.08 6.08
C ILE A 305 16.57 0.44 5.44
N GLY A 306 15.51 -0.31 5.80
CA GLY A 306 14.16 -0.03 5.36
C GLY A 306 13.13 -0.88 6.10
N GLY A 307 11.87 -0.58 5.86
CA GLY A 307 10.73 -1.34 6.33
C GLY A 307 9.56 -1.21 5.37
N CYS A 308 8.55 -2.03 5.53
CA CYS A 308 7.29 -1.89 4.81
C CYS A 308 6.13 -2.48 5.60
N VAL A 309 4.92 -2.03 5.26
CA VAL A 309 3.67 -2.64 5.69
C VAL A 309 2.87 -2.97 4.44
N THR A 310 2.31 -4.17 4.39
CA THR A 310 1.44 -4.63 3.30
C THR A 310 0.04 -4.91 3.85
N ASP A 311 -0.96 -4.29 3.26
CA ASP A 311 -2.38 -4.65 3.42
C ASP A 311 -2.65 -5.90 2.57
N LEU A 312 -3.04 -7.00 3.21
CA LEU A 312 -3.33 -8.27 2.54
C LEU A 312 -4.77 -8.36 2.00
N GLY A 313 -5.61 -7.39 2.40
CA GLY A 313 -6.98 -7.28 1.90
C GLY A 313 -7.99 -8.22 2.53
N THR A 314 -7.68 -8.78 3.67
CA THR A 314 -8.52 -9.69 4.45
C THR A 314 -9.40 -8.97 5.46
N PHE A 315 -9.01 -7.75 5.89
CA PHE A 315 -9.74 -6.92 6.83
C PHE A 315 -10.36 -5.68 6.18
N GLU A 316 -11.62 -5.38 6.54
CA GLU A 316 -12.34 -4.22 6.01
C GLU A 316 -12.62 -3.20 7.12
N VAL A 317 -12.09 -1.98 6.97
CA VAL A 317 -12.29 -0.88 7.93
C VAL A 317 -13.56 -0.06 7.65
N SER A 318 -14.12 -0.20 6.46
CA SER A 318 -15.28 0.57 6.01
C SER A 318 -16.52 0.23 6.82
N GLY A 319 -17.19 1.25 7.35
CA GLY A 319 -18.39 1.10 8.17
C GLY A 319 -18.15 0.55 9.57
N SER A 320 -16.91 0.22 9.95
CA SER A 320 -16.59 -0.26 11.30
C SER A 320 -16.60 0.88 12.31
N PRO A 321 -17.40 0.81 13.38
CA PRO A 321 -17.41 1.82 14.44
C PRO A 321 -16.10 1.83 15.24
N ARG A 322 -15.31 0.76 15.17
CA ARG A 322 -14.01 0.63 15.83
C ARG A 322 -12.96 1.56 15.19
N PHE A 323 -13.14 1.95 13.91
CA PHE A 323 -12.18 2.75 13.15
C PHE A 323 -12.80 4.05 12.61
N PRO A 324 -13.23 4.99 13.50
CA PRO A 324 -13.85 6.24 13.08
C PRO A 324 -12.91 7.08 12.20
N GLN A 325 -11.60 7.02 12.43
CA GLN A 325 -10.57 7.75 11.67
C GLN A 325 -10.48 7.37 10.19
N PHE A 326 -11.06 6.25 9.78
CA PHE A 326 -11.20 5.88 8.37
C PHE A 326 -12.54 6.29 7.77
N ASN A 327 -13.58 6.40 8.62
CA ASN A 327 -14.97 6.55 8.21
C ASN A 327 -15.50 7.98 8.32
N LEU A 328 -14.76 8.88 8.96
CA LEU A 328 -15.10 10.29 9.10
C LEU A 328 -14.23 11.16 8.17
N PRO A 329 -14.72 12.34 7.76
CA PRO A 329 -13.92 13.29 6.99
C PRO A 329 -12.67 13.73 7.75
N ASP A 330 -11.52 13.65 7.10
CA ASP A 330 -10.23 14.08 7.64
C ASP A 330 -9.93 15.51 7.21
N ALA A 331 -10.13 16.47 8.11
CA ALA A 331 -9.93 17.88 7.86
C ALA A 331 -8.47 18.26 7.51
N ALA A 332 -7.48 17.45 7.96
CA ALA A 332 -6.08 17.66 7.62
C ALA A 332 -5.79 17.30 6.16
N HIS A 333 -6.59 16.41 5.57
CA HIS A 333 -6.40 15.88 4.23
C HIS A 333 -7.61 16.12 3.31
N HIS A 334 -8.06 17.38 3.22
CA HIS A 334 -9.13 17.85 2.32
C HIS A 334 -10.47 17.14 2.53
N ASP A 335 -10.86 16.90 3.78
CA ASP A 335 -12.08 16.18 4.18
C ASP A 335 -12.20 14.78 3.53
N ARG A 336 -11.06 14.13 3.29
CA ARG A 336 -11.02 12.77 2.73
C ARG A 336 -11.62 11.77 3.72
N VAL A 337 -12.54 10.94 3.24
CA VAL A 337 -13.00 9.74 3.92
C VAL A 337 -12.21 8.56 3.36
N TYR A 338 -11.31 7.99 4.14
CA TYR A 338 -10.42 6.92 3.65
C TYR A 338 -11.18 5.67 3.27
N ALA A 339 -12.26 5.35 3.99
CA ALA A 339 -13.12 4.20 3.70
C ALA A 339 -13.72 4.23 2.27
N ASP A 340 -13.92 5.42 1.68
CA ASP A 340 -14.42 5.57 0.31
C ASP A 340 -13.41 5.06 -0.76
N LEU A 341 -12.15 4.89 -0.38
CA LEU A 341 -11.10 4.34 -1.22
C LEU A 341 -11.11 2.80 -1.26
N GLY A 342 -11.98 2.16 -0.48
CA GLY A 342 -12.08 0.70 -0.38
C GLY A 342 -10.74 0.08 -0.03
N GLY A 343 -10.27 -0.87 -0.82
CA GLY A 343 -9.00 -1.54 -0.60
C GLY A 343 -7.74 -0.67 -0.59
N GLY A 344 -7.85 0.61 -0.90
CA GLY A 344 -6.76 1.59 -0.80
C GLY A 344 -6.74 2.38 0.50
N ALA A 345 -7.74 2.23 1.36
CA ALA A 345 -7.97 3.06 2.55
C ALA A 345 -6.75 3.11 3.48
N PHE A 346 -6.24 1.95 3.85
CA PHE A 346 -5.12 1.82 4.78
C PHE A 346 -3.83 2.43 4.22
N ALA A 347 -3.46 2.04 3.00
CA ALA A 347 -2.25 2.55 2.35
C ALA A 347 -2.31 4.07 2.11
N ALA A 348 -3.48 4.61 1.75
CA ALA A 348 -3.67 6.05 1.56
C ALA A 348 -3.46 6.81 2.88
N ARG A 349 -4.08 6.36 3.99
CA ARG A 349 -3.90 6.98 5.30
C ARG A 349 -2.45 6.91 5.76
N MET A 350 -1.78 5.77 5.58
CA MET A 350 -0.34 5.65 5.88
C MET A 350 0.52 6.64 5.08
N ARG A 351 0.23 6.81 3.79
CA ARG A 351 0.98 7.74 2.93
C ARG A 351 0.78 9.19 3.34
N ASP A 352 -0.46 9.58 3.62
CA ASP A 352 -0.78 10.95 4.01
C ASP A 352 -0.11 11.30 5.35
N TYR A 353 -0.30 10.52 6.39
CA TYR A 353 0.20 10.83 7.72
C TYR A 353 1.70 10.57 7.90
N PHE A 354 2.22 9.44 7.38
CA PHE A 354 3.58 9.02 7.72
C PHE A 354 4.61 9.31 6.63
N LEU A 355 4.26 9.22 5.36
CA LEU A 355 5.19 9.63 4.32
C LEU A 355 5.12 11.14 4.09
N HIS A 356 3.92 11.69 3.87
CA HIS A 356 3.75 13.10 3.54
C HIS A 356 4.07 14.00 4.73
N ASP A 357 3.41 13.79 5.89
CA ASP A 357 3.49 14.70 7.02
C ASP A 357 4.68 14.41 7.94
N ALA A 358 4.85 13.14 8.38
CA ALA A 358 5.90 12.76 9.32
C ALA A 358 7.26 12.48 8.67
N GLY A 359 7.31 12.25 7.34
CA GLY A 359 8.55 12.09 6.61
C GLY A 359 9.26 10.74 6.80
N PHE A 360 8.53 9.66 7.13
CA PHE A 360 9.09 8.32 7.36
C PHE A 360 9.50 7.60 6.05
N CYS A 361 9.69 8.33 4.96
CA CYS A 361 9.89 7.80 3.63
C CYS A 361 11.20 7.02 3.47
N MET A 362 11.17 6.00 2.62
CA MET A 362 12.35 5.24 2.20
C MET A 362 13.16 6.04 1.17
N SER A 363 14.49 6.05 1.31
CA SER A 363 15.37 6.57 0.26
C SER A 363 15.27 5.73 -1.02
N PRO A 364 15.18 6.36 -2.22
CA PRO A 364 15.21 5.65 -3.49
C PRO A 364 16.45 4.76 -3.67
N PHE A 365 17.59 5.19 -3.15
CA PHE A 365 18.83 4.41 -3.18
C PHE A 365 18.70 3.14 -2.33
N ASN A 366 18.09 3.22 -1.13
CA ASN A 366 17.84 2.05 -0.29
C ASN A 366 16.82 1.11 -0.95
N ALA A 367 15.78 1.64 -1.60
CA ALA A 367 14.83 0.84 -2.35
C ALA A 367 15.51 0.10 -3.51
N PHE A 368 16.40 0.77 -4.25
CA PHE A 368 17.18 0.15 -5.33
C PHE A 368 18.05 -1.00 -4.81
N LEU A 369 18.80 -0.81 -3.72
CA LEU A 369 19.61 -1.87 -3.10
C LEU A 369 18.74 -3.03 -2.60
N THR A 370 17.59 -2.72 -2.03
CA THR A 370 16.61 -3.73 -1.57
C THR A 370 16.06 -4.54 -2.74
N LEU A 371 15.74 -3.89 -3.87
CA LEU A 371 15.31 -4.58 -5.10
C LEU A 371 16.36 -5.56 -5.62
N LEU A 372 17.65 -5.19 -5.57
CA LEU A 372 18.74 -6.10 -5.95
C LEU A 372 18.81 -7.33 -5.03
N GLY A 373 18.68 -7.14 -3.72
CA GLY A 373 18.66 -8.22 -2.75
C GLY A 373 17.46 -9.15 -2.89
N LEU A 374 16.30 -8.55 -3.13
CA LEU A 374 15.03 -9.28 -3.27
C LEU A 374 15.05 -10.31 -4.42
N GLN A 375 15.80 -10.04 -5.50
CA GLN A 375 15.91 -10.94 -6.65
C GLN A 375 16.45 -12.33 -6.32
N THR A 376 17.09 -12.50 -5.17
CA THR A 376 17.67 -13.78 -4.73
C THR A 376 17.06 -14.31 -3.43
N LEU A 377 15.93 -13.74 -2.99
CA LEU A 377 15.34 -14.04 -1.69
C LEU A 377 15.05 -15.54 -1.52
N SER A 378 14.34 -16.16 -2.45
CA SER A 378 13.97 -17.58 -2.38
C SER A 378 15.19 -18.51 -2.28
N MET A 379 16.24 -18.23 -3.05
CA MET A 379 17.49 -19.01 -3.04
C MET A 379 18.21 -18.88 -1.70
N ARG A 380 18.29 -17.67 -1.15
CA ARG A 380 18.92 -17.39 0.14
C ARG A 380 18.15 -18.03 1.28
N MET A 381 16.82 -17.90 1.29
CA MET A 381 15.99 -18.45 2.35
C MET A 381 16.07 -19.99 2.38
N ARG A 382 16.02 -20.67 1.23
CA ARG A 382 16.27 -22.12 1.16
C ARG A 382 17.59 -22.49 1.81
N ARG A 383 18.67 -21.80 1.45
CA ARG A 383 20.00 -22.09 2.01
C ARG A 383 20.09 -21.79 3.51
N HIS A 384 19.43 -20.71 3.98
CA HIS A 384 19.36 -20.43 5.41
C HIS A 384 18.67 -21.54 6.19
N VAL A 385 17.54 -22.06 5.68
CA VAL A 385 16.82 -23.19 6.32
C VAL A 385 17.67 -24.45 6.33
N GLU A 386 18.27 -24.82 5.19
CA GLU A 386 19.18 -25.99 5.11
C GLU A 386 20.32 -25.88 6.12
N ASN A 387 20.93 -24.70 6.25
CA ASN A 387 22.02 -24.50 7.20
C ASN A 387 21.51 -24.53 8.65
N ALA A 388 20.35 -23.96 8.93
CA ALA A 388 19.75 -23.98 10.25
C ALA A 388 19.40 -25.41 10.68
N ASP A 389 18.81 -26.22 9.79
CA ASP A 389 18.54 -27.63 10.05
C ASP A 389 19.83 -28.37 10.41
N ALA A 390 20.90 -28.19 9.63
CA ALA A 390 22.18 -28.87 9.90
C ALA A 390 22.80 -28.47 11.26
N VAL A 391 22.76 -27.17 11.59
CA VAL A 391 23.28 -26.65 12.86
C VAL A 391 22.42 -27.10 14.04
N ALA A 392 21.07 -27.05 13.91
CA ALA A 392 20.17 -27.46 14.98
C ALA A 392 20.34 -28.95 15.34
N ASN A 393 20.40 -29.83 14.33
CA ASN A 393 20.68 -31.27 14.56
C ASN A 393 22.04 -31.50 15.18
N PHE A 394 23.10 -30.83 14.69
CA PHE A 394 24.44 -30.93 15.29
C PHE A 394 24.47 -30.52 16.77
N LEU A 395 23.76 -29.45 17.11
CA LEU A 395 23.66 -28.98 18.48
C LEU A 395 22.80 -29.90 19.36
N ALA A 396 21.70 -30.45 18.84
CA ALA A 396 20.84 -31.39 19.55
C ALA A 396 21.60 -32.70 19.93
N ASP A 397 22.52 -33.16 19.07
CA ASP A 397 23.35 -34.30 19.33
C ASP A 397 24.55 -34.01 20.25
N SER A 398 24.79 -32.75 20.63
CA SER A 398 25.96 -32.35 21.39
C SER A 398 25.80 -32.62 22.89
N PRO A 399 26.73 -33.30 23.57
CA PRO A 399 26.66 -33.53 25.01
C PRO A 399 26.84 -32.25 25.85
N TYR A 400 27.16 -31.11 25.21
CA TYR A 400 27.36 -29.81 25.86
C TYR A 400 26.16 -28.87 25.74
N VAL A 401 25.10 -29.30 25.01
CA VAL A 401 23.90 -28.53 24.78
C VAL A 401 22.74 -29.20 25.50
N GLU A 402 22.08 -28.46 26.36
CA GLU A 402 20.98 -28.97 27.16
C GLU A 402 19.65 -28.96 26.40
N GLN A 403 19.44 -27.92 25.57
CA GLN A 403 18.21 -27.74 24.78
C GLN A 403 18.49 -26.92 23.51
N VAL A 404 17.81 -27.27 22.42
CA VAL A 404 17.79 -26.49 21.17
C VAL A 404 16.35 -26.12 20.84
N ASN A 405 16.07 -24.84 20.79
CA ASN A 405 14.77 -24.33 20.34
C ASN A 405 14.79 -24.09 18.83
N TYR A 406 14.22 -25.02 18.09
CA TYR A 406 14.11 -24.90 16.63
C TYR A 406 12.86 -25.64 16.15
N ALA A 407 12.02 -24.95 15.38
CA ALA A 407 10.69 -25.43 14.97
C ALA A 407 10.68 -26.76 14.19
N ARG A 408 11.77 -27.11 13.51
CA ARG A 408 11.90 -28.32 12.70
C ARG A 408 12.61 -29.49 13.39
N LEU A 409 12.83 -29.42 14.69
CA LEU A 409 13.26 -30.58 15.48
C LEU A 409 12.04 -31.40 15.89
N PRO A 410 12.15 -32.75 15.97
CA PRO A 410 11.03 -33.64 16.31
C PRO A 410 10.37 -33.33 17.65
N GLU A 411 11.10 -32.77 18.60
CA GLU A 411 10.61 -32.39 19.93
C GLU A 411 9.84 -31.06 19.92
N SER A 412 9.89 -30.32 18.83
CA SER A 412 9.19 -29.07 18.69
C SER A 412 7.68 -29.30 18.56
N PRO A 413 6.82 -28.53 19.24
CA PRO A 413 5.36 -28.59 19.03
C PRO A 413 4.93 -28.20 17.60
N TYR A 414 5.84 -27.63 16.83
CA TYR A 414 5.59 -27.16 15.46
C TYR A 414 6.19 -28.06 14.37
N PHE A 415 6.74 -29.24 14.72
CA PHE A 415 7.36 -30.20 13.79
C PHE A 415 6.35 -30.81 12.82
#